data_f4e0dc77e78a4b516ef037b1323ffff0
#
_entry.id   f4e0dc77e78a4b516ef037b1323ffff0
#
_cell.length_a   1.000
_cell.length_b   1.000
_cell.length_c   1.000
_cell.angle_alpha   90.00
_cell.angle_beta   90.00
_cell.angle_gamma   90.00
#
_symmetry.space_group_name_H-M   'P 1'
#
loop_
_entity.id
_entity.type
_entity.pdbx_description
1 polymer ?
#
loop_
_entity_poly.entity_id
_entity_poly.type
_entity_poly.pdbx_seq_one_letter_code
_entity_poly.pdbx_strand_id
1 'polypeptide(L)'
;MELMLLRHDEYRRLYNCTFLTDEEWWKLGRPYPPLGITFIVVGIVMTVPYIPCLIVMVKSRLYRWAGYKIMIYVGISDIMCLTVSGFVTGAYVINGFVACPYIDLQYIIGCSGVAMWASQSMSVVLLAFNRCVEIWKPRYLYESFEGRRTYYWLCGCAVYSLFFVIYSPGVTFSSTSYAYFYDPYKNLPGLEFIDRAPYINRIHAFHNLFIVVVLPTLYTFLIGSLWWKGRQAGRKISRVQAVMTIQAFFLCLFTFLSAFIYDYMQFWPIPKPISIGVNIVWQFSNGAPAILYIAINKTIRNGVLALLLNRKINAETATSMRTRSAIQPSPIEPDTVL
;
A
#
# COMPACT_ATOMS: atom_id res chain seq x y z
N MET A 1 -18.55 3.95 -6.50
CA MET A 1 -19.72 3.09 -6.83
C MET A 1 -21.04 3.84 -6.70
N GLU A 2 -21.17 4.79 -5.77
CA GLU A 2 -22.39 5.62 -5.63
C GLU A 2 -22.80 6.27 -6.95
N LEU A 3 -21.87 6.86 -7.68
CA LEU A 3 -22.13 7.51 -8.98
C LEU A 3 -22.75 6.51 -9.99
N MET A 4 -22.21 5.30 -10.08
CA MET A 4 -22.71 4.28 -11.03
C MET A 4 -24.06 3.69 -10.62
N LEU A 5 -24.28 3.46 -9.32
CA LEU A 5 -25.45 2.73 -8.80
C LEU A 5 -26.62 3.65 -8.43
N LEU A 6 -26.35 4.82 -7.85
CA LEU A 6 -27.39 5.72 -7.32
C LEU A 6 -27.58 6.98 -8.17
N ARG A 7 -26.56 7.41 -8.90
CA ARG A 7 -26.60 8.60 -9.78
C ARG A 7 -26.33 8.20 -11.23
N HIS A 8 -27.05 7.17 -11.69
CA HIS A 8 -26.82 6.50 -12.97
C HIS A 8 -26.85 7.45 -14.19
N ASP A 9 -27.76 8.41 -14.22
CA ASP A 9 -27.85 9.39 -15.31
C ASP A 9 -26.60 10.25 -15.40
N GLU A 10 -26.06 10.66 -14.25
CA GLU A 10 -24.80 11.42 -14.20
C GLU A 10 -23.62 10.56 -14.59
N TYR A 11 -23.59 9.30 -14.14
CA TYR A 11 -22.57 8.35 -14.57
C TYR A 11 -22.55 8.21 -16.09
N ARG A 12 -23.74 7.97 -16.71
CA ARG A 12 -23.89 7.87 -18.18
C ARG A 12 -23.48 9.13 -18.90
N ARG A 13 -23.70 10.29 -18.33
CA ARG A 13 -23.27 11.57 -18.90
C ARG A 13 -21.75 11.75 -18.85
N LEU A 14 -21.11 11.42 -17.73
CA LEU A 14 -19.68 11.60 -17.54
C LEU A 14 -18.85 10.53 -18.26
N TYR A 15 -19.29 9.29 -18.26
CA TYR A 15 -18.61 8.15 -18.85
C TYR A 15 -19.28 7.71 -20.16
N ASN A 16 -19.60 8.68 -21.01
CA ASN A 16 -20.28 8.44 -22.29
C ASN A 16 -19.29 7.96 -23.35
N CYS A 17 -19.49 6.73 -23.86
CA CYS A 17 -18.66 6.16 -24.91
C CYS A 17 -19.30 6.21 -26.32
N THR A 18 -20.45 6.91 -26.47
CA THR A 18 -21.17 6.96 -27.77
C THR A 18 -20.55 7.93 -28.79
N PHE A 19 -19.49 8.64 -28.42
CA PHE A 19 -18.80 9.58 -29.34
C PHE A 19 -18.13 8.88 -30.51
N LEU A 20 -17.70 7.63 -30.34
CA LEU A 20 -17.04 6.80 -31.31
C LEU A 20 -17.64 5.39 -31.28
N THR A 21 -17.48 4.65 -32.36
CA THR A 21 -17.79 3.21 -32.40
C THR A 21 -16.73 2.41 -31.62
N ASP A 22 -17.04 1.17 -31.24
CA ASP A 22 -16.08 0.29 -30.55
C ASP A 22 -14.80 0.11 -31.35
N GLU A 23 -14.89 -0.03 -32.68
CA GLU A 23 -13.75 -0.17 -33.56
C GLU A 23 -12.84 1.08 -33.55
N GLU A 24 -13.46 2.26 -33.51
CA GLU A 24 -12.71 3.52 -33.45
C GLU A 24 -12.02 3.69 -32.09
N TRP A 25 -12.70 3.31 -30.99
CA TRP A 25 -12.08 3.27 -29.67
C TRP A 25 -10.83 2.38 -29.63
N TRP A 26 -10.92 1.16 -30.20
CA TRP A 26 -9.80 0.25 -30.26
C TRP A 26 -8.61 0.80 -31.10
N LYS A 27 -8.89 1.56 -32.17
CA LYS A 27 -7.85 2.21 -32.99
C LYS A 27 -7.08 3.30 -32.23
N LEU A 28 -7.66 3.92 -31.20
CA LEU A 28 -6.96 4.87 -30.34
C LEU A 28 -6.00 4.19 -29.38
N GLY A 29 -6.23 2.94 -29.06
CA GLY A 29 -5.39 2.13 -28.20
C GLY A 29 -3.96 1.99 -28.72
N ARG A 30 -3.00 1.83 -27.81
CA ARG A 30 -1.56 1.68 -28.10
C ARG A 30 -1.04 0.42 -27.42
N PRO A 31 -1.24 -0.77 -28.02
CA PRO A 31 -0.73 -2.02 -27.44
C PRO A 31 0.80 -2.00 -27.43
N TYR A 32 1.36 -2.42 -26.28
CA TYR A 32 2.80 -2.55 -26.12
C TYR A 32 3.15 -3.80 -25.29
N PRO A 33 3.12 -5.00 -25.91
CA PRO A 33 3.31 -6.27 -25.21
C PRO A 33 4.58 -6.36 -24.36
N PRO A 34 5.77 -5.85 -24.77
CA PRO A 34 6.96 -5.94 -23.93
C PRO A 34 6.80 -5.22 -22.58
N LEU A 35 6.16 -4.05 -22.56
CA LEU A 35 5.89 -3.31 -21.32
C LEU A 35 4.85 -4.04 -20.44
N GLY A 36 3.78 -4.55 -21.06
CA GLY A 36 2.77 -5.30 -20.33
C GLY A 36 3.31 -6.56 -19.68
N ILE A 37 4.16 -7.32 -20.41
CA ILE A 37 4.87 -8.48 -19.87
C ILE A 37 5.79 -8.05 -18.71
N THR A 38 6.49 -6.93 -18.85
CA THR A 38 7.34 -6.39 -17.76
C THR A 38 6.52 -6.12 -16.51
N PHE A 39 5.35 -5.49 -16.62
CA PHE A 39 4.47 -5.25 -15.46
C PHE A 39 4.00 -6.55 -14.80
N ILE A 40 3.64 -7.57 -15.60
CA ILE A 40 3.25 -8.89 -15.08
C ILE A 40 4.42 -9.57 -14.36
N VAL A 41 5.61 -9.57 -14.97
CA VAL A 41 6.80 -10.20 -14.37
C VAL A 41 7.18 -9.51 -13.05
N VAL A 42 7.20 -8.19 -13.02
CA VAL A 42 7.43 -7.43 -11.78
C VAL A 42 6.34 -7.76 -10.75
N GLY A 43 5.07 -7.80 -11.15
CA GLY A 43 3.95 -8.19 -10.29
C GLY A 43 4.15 -9.58 -9.67
N ILE A 44 4.58 -10.58 -10.45
CA ILE A 44 4.89 -11.94 -9.95
C ILE A 44 6.04 -11.89 -8.94
N VAL A 45 7.16 -11.24 -9.30
CA VAL A 45 8.35 -11.15 -8.44
C VAL A 45 8.03 -10.47 -7.10
N MET A 46 7.13 -9.48 -7.11
CA MET A 46 6.70 -8.77 -5.92
C MET A 46 5.64 -9.52 -5.10
N THR A 47 4.78 -10.31 -5.72
CA THR A 47 3.71 -11.06 -5.04
C THR A 47 4.20 -12.37 -4.43
N VAL A 48 5.04 -13.13 -5.15
CA VAL A 48 5.49 -14.47 -4.72
C VAL A 48 6.09 -14.49 -3.32
N PRO A 49 6.95 -13.53 -2.90
CA PRO A 49 7.51 -13.51 -1.55
C PRO A 49 6.48 -13.34 -0.43
N TYR A 50 5.30 -12.76 -0.69
CA TYR A 50 4.25 -12.61 0.31
C TYR A 50 3.68 -13.93 0.78
N ILE A 51 3.51 -14.89 -0.14
CA ILE A 51 2.88 -16.18 0.15
C ILE A 51 3.56 -16.88 1.34
N PRO A 52 4.87 -17.18 1.30
CA PRO A 52 5.54 -17.83 2.42
C PRO A 52 5.60 -16.93 3.66
N CYS A 53 5.70 -15.60 3.53
CA CYS A 53 5.68 -14.68 4.67
C CYS A 53 4.36 -14.78 5.44
N LEU A 54 3.23 -14.69 4.76
CA LEU A 54 1.89 -14.78 5.37
C LEU A 54 1.66 -16.16 6.00
N ILE A 55 2.05 -17.23 5.31
CA ILE A 55 1.95 -18.61 5.85
C ILE A 55 2.74 -18.73 7.16
N VAL A 56 3.96 -18.19 7.20
CA VAL A 56 4.81 -18.22 8.40
C VAL A 56 4.19 -17.39 9.52
N MET A 57 3.70 -16.18 9.24
CA MET A 57 3.07 -15.32 10.25
C MET A 57 1.86 -16.01 10.92
N VAL A 58 1.07 -16.75 10.12
CA VAL A 58 -0.10 -17.49 10.62
C VAL A 58 0.30 -18.76 11.34
N LYS A 59 1.12 -19.63 10.72
CA LYS A 59 1.53 -20.93 11.30
C LYS A 59 2.36 -20.76 12.58
N SER A 60 3.23 -19.75 12.66
CA SER A 60 4.01 -19.43 13.86
C SER A 60 3.20 -18.65 14.90
N ARG A 61 1.91 -18.42 14.69
CA ARG A 61 1.01 -17.68 15.58
C ARG A 61 1.51 -16.26 15.91
N LEU A 62 2.27 -15.64 15.01
CA LEU A 62 2.80 -14.28 15.21
C LEU A 62 1.67 -13.23 15.26
N TYR A 63 0.50 -13.54 14.70
CA TYR A 63 -0.70 -12.70 14.79
C TYR A 63 -1.18 -12.43 16.24
N ARG A 64 -0.58 -13.04 17.26
CA ARG A 64 -0.81 -12.67 18.65
C ARG A 64 -0.28 -11.27 18.99
N TRP A 65 0.71 -10.78 18.24
CA TRP A 65 1.32 -9.46 18.41
C TRP A 65 0.68 -8.44 17.49
N ALA A 66 0.43 -7.23 18.00
CA ALA A 66 -0.24 -6.17 17.25
C ALA A 66 0.45 -5.86 15.90
N GLY A 67 1.75 -5.64 15.92
CA GLY A 67 2.52 -5.35 14.70
C GLY A 67 2.37 -6.42 13.62
N TYR A 68 2.37 -7.72 13.98
CA TYR A 68 2.19 -8.79 13.00
C TYR A 68 0.76 -8.91 12.47
N LYS A 69 -0.27 -8.57 13.28
CA LYS A 69 -1.65 -8.47 12.77
C LYS A 69 -1.74 -7.41 11.67
N ILE A 70 -1.14 -6.23 11.94
CA ILE A 70 -1.12 -5.14 10.98
C ILE A 70 -0.32 -5.54 9.74
N MET A 71 0.86 -6.19 9.89
CA MET A 71 1.67 -6.69 8.78
C MET A 71 0.91 -7.72 7.91
N ILE A 72 0.09 -8.59 8.48
CA ILE A 72 -0.75 -9.53 7.74
C ILE A 72 -1.80 -8.76 6.92
N TYR A 73 -2.47 -7.77 7.53
CA TYR A 73 -3.45 -6.95 6.84
C TYR A 73 -2.81 -6.14 5.71
N VAL A 74 -1.65 -5.50 5.95
CA VAL A 74 -0.85 -4.83 4.91
C VAL A 74 -0.53 -5.79 3.78
N GLY A 75 -0.04 -7.00 4.08
CA GLY A 75 0.34 -7.98 3.06
C GLY A 75 -0.84 -8.45 2.19
N ILE A 76 -2.04 -8.57 2.76
CA ILE A 76 -3.25 -8.88 1.99
C ILE A 76 -3.61 -7.70 1.08
N SER A 77 -3.60 -6.47 1.61
CA SER A 77 -3.88 -5.27 0.83
C SER A 77 -2.85 -5.06 -0.29
N ASP A 78 -1.57 -5.34 -0.02
CA ASP A 78 -0.48 -5.26 -0.99
C ASP A 78 -0.67 -6.24 -2.16
N ILE A 79 -1.04 -7.50 -1.87
CA ILE A 79 -1.33 -8.50 -2.91
C ILE A 79 -2.50 -8.04 -3.79
N MET A 80 -3.54 -7.47 -3.20
CA MET A 80 -4.68 -6.94 -3.96
C MET A 80 -4.25 -5.77 -4.85
N CYS A 81 -3.44 -4.84 -4.35
CA CYS A 81 -2.86 -3.74 -5.14
C CYS A 81 -1.96 -4.27 -6.28
N LEU A 82 -1.11 -5.27 -6.01
CA LEU A 82 -0.25 -5.90 -7.01
C LEU A 82 -1.05 -6.64 -8.09
N THR A 83 -2.23 -7.19 -7.74
CA THR A 83 -3.12 -7.79 -8.73
C THR A 83 -3.57 -6.74 -9.76
N VAL A 84 -3.92 -5.54 -9.32
CA VAL A 84 -4.33 -4.45 -10.23
C VAL A 84 -3.11 -3.88 -10.96
N SER A 85 -2.06 -3.45 -10.23
CA SER A 85 -0.91 -2.75 -10.81
C SER A 85 -0.01 -3.63 -11.69
N GLY A 86 0.05 -4.93 -11.41
CA GLY A 86 0.84 -5.90 -12.17
C GLY A 86 0.03 -6.61 -13.25
N PHE A 87 -0.95 -7.44 -12.82
CA PHE A 87 -1.62 -8.35 -13.74
C PHE A 87 -2.67 -7.64 -14.60
N VAL A 88 -3.58 -6.86 -14.00
CA VAL A 88 -4.63 -6.15 -14.75
C VAL A 88 -4.00 -5.09 -15.65
N THR A 89 -3.09 -4.27 -15.10
CA THR A 89 -2.38 -3.25 -15.89
C THR A 89 -1.56 -3.88 -17.01
N GLY A 90 -0.86 -4.98 -16.74
CA GLY A 90 -0.09 -5.69 -17.75
C GLY A 90 -0.97 -6.20 -18.91
N ALA A 91 -2.13 -6.80 -18.58
CA ALA A 91 -3.10 -7.24 -19.58
C ALA A 91 -3.66 -6.06 -20.41
N TYR A 92 -3.96 -4.94 -19.76
CA TYR A 92 -4.44 -3.74 -20.45
C TYR A 92 -3.39 -3.15 -21.40
N VAL A 93 -2.12 -3.15 -21.00
CA VAL A 93 -1.01 -2.67 -21.83
C VAL A 93 -0.77 -3.60 -23.04
N ILE A 94 -0.82 -4.93 -22.85
CA ILE A 94 -0.65 -5.90 -23.93
C ILE A 94 -1.70 -5.68 -25.02
N ASN A 95 -2.95 -5.48 -24.61
CA ASN A 95 -4.08 -5.38 -25.52
C ASN A 95 -4.38 -3.94 -25.97
N GLY A 96 -3.67 -2.93 -25.45
CA GLY A 96 -3.88 -1.53 -25.83
C GLY A 96 -5.20 -0.95 -25.35
N PHE A 97 -5.68 -1.32 -24.17
CA PHE A 97 -6.95 -0.83 -23.62
C PHE A 97 -7.00 0.69 -23.51
N VAL A 98 -8.16 1.24 -23.82
CA VAL A 98 -8.62 2.60 -23.48
C VAL A 98 -9.90 2.48 -22.64
N ALA A 99 -10.37 3.56 -22.06
CA ALA A 99 -11.52 3.51 -21.15
C ALA A 99 -12.76 2.85 -21.78
N CYS A 100 -13.14 3.28 -22.98
CA CYS A 100 -14.13 2.62 -23.81
C CYS A 100 -13.45 1.53 -24.69
N PRO A 101 -14.08 0.44 -25.05
CA PRO A 101 -15.51 0.08 -24.92
C PRO A 101 -15.90 -0.61 -23.59
N TYR A 102 -14.98 -0.93 -22.69
CA TYR A 102 -15.28 -1.65 -21.43
C TYR A 102 -15.36 -0.71 -20.24
N ILE A 103 -16.05 0.42 -20.39
CA ILE A 103 -16.07 1.50 -19.39
C ILE A 103 -16.59 1.06 -18.02
N ASP A 104 -17.69 0.30 -17.99
CA ASP A 104 -18.33 -0.16 -16.74
C ASP A 104 -17.37 -1.10 -15.97
N LEU A 105 -16.74 -2.05 -16.67
CA LEU A 105 -15.77 -2.97 -16.07
C LEU A 105 -14.54 -2.23 -15.54
N GLN A 106 -13.99 -1.33 -16.33
CA GLN A 106 -12.82 -0.54 -15.93
C GLN A 106 -13.13 0.38 -14.74
N TYR A 107 -14.33 0.96 -14.73
CA TYR A 107 -14.81 1.78 -13.62
C TYR A 107 -14.90 0.98 -12.31
N ILE A 108 -15.46 -0.22 -12.34
CA ILE A 108 -15.57 -1.11 -11.17
C ILE A 108 -14.17 -1.53 -10.67
N ILE A 109 -13.30 -1.96 -11.58
CA ILE A 109 -11.92 -2.32 -11.26
C ILE A 109 -11.18 -1.10 -10.68
N GLY A 110 -11.40 0.08 -11.27
CA GLY A 110 -10.80 1.33 -10.80
C GLY A 110 -11.28 1.76 -9.42
N CYS A 111 -12.57 1.68 -9.12
CA CYS A 111 -13.10 1.90 -7.76
C CYS A 111 -12.44 0.95 -6.75
N SER A 112 -12.32 -0.33 -7.12
CA SER A 112 -11.68 -1.33 -6.28
C SER A 112 -10.19 -1.02 -6.08
N GLY A 113 -9.48 -0.64 -7.15
CA GLY A 113 -8.06 -0.27 -7.10
C GLY A 113 -7.78 0.92 -6.18
N VAL A 114 -8.60 1.98 -6.27
CA VAL A 114 -8.48 3.16 -5.40
C VAL A 114 -8.77 2.80 -3.93
N ALA A 115 -9.77 1.97 -3.68
CA ALA A 115 -10.10 1.51 -2.33
C ALA A 115 -9.00 0.62 -1.72
N MET A 116 -8.40 -0.26 -2.52
CA MET A 116 -7.26 -1.09 -2.10
C MET A 116 -6.03 -0.24 -1.78
N TRP A 117 -5.76 0.80 -2.58
CA TRP A 117 -4.72 1.78 -2.29
C TRP A 117 -4.99 2.52 -0.98
N ALA A 118 -6.22 2.99 -0.75
CA ALA A 118 -6.60 3.64 0.49
C ALA A 118 -6.44 2.72 1.71
N SER A 119 -6.83 1.44 1.59
CA SER A 119 -6.64 0.41 2.62
C SER A 119 -5.17 0.19 2.95
N GLN A 120 -4.36 0.01 1.91
CA GLN A 120 -2.93 -0.27 2.01
C GLN A 120 -2.19 0.90 2.67
N SER A 121 -2.33 2.10 2.14
CA SER A 121 -1.62 3.28 2.62
C SER A 121 -2.00 3.65 4.06
N MET A 122 -3.29 3.55 4.43
CA MET A 122 -3.73 3.75 5.81
C MET A 122 -3.21 2.66 6.76
N SER A 123 -3.13 1.41 6.32
CA SER A 123 -2.56 0.34 7.14
C SER A 123 -1.04 0.48 7.33
N VAL A 124 -0.32 1.04 6.37
CA VAL A 124 1.10 1.42 6.52
C VAL A 124 1.27 2.56 7.53
N VAL A 125 0.39 3.58 7.48
CA VAL A 125 0.35 4.65 8.51
C VAL A 125 0.08 4.04 9.89
N LEU A 126 -0.90 3.14 10.00
CA LEU A 126 -1.22 2.43 11.25
C LEU A 126 -0.02 1.62 11.75
N LEU A 127 0.71 0.94 10.87
CA LEU A 127 1.92 0.19 11.23
C LEU A 127 3.00 1.13 11.79
N ALA A 128 3.25 2.26 11.12
CA ALA A 128 4.21 3.27 11.58
C ALA A 128 3.81 3.85 12.94
N PHE A 129 2.52 4.16 13.12
CA PHE A 129 1.98 4.65 14.39
C PHE A 129 2.12 3.60 15.50
N ASN A 130 1.77 2.34 15.24
CA ASN A 130 1.97 1.24 16.20
C ASN A 130 3.44 1.13 16.63
N ARG A 131 4.41 1.29 15.71
CA ARG A 131 5.85 1.28 16.03
C ARG A 131 6.24 2.45 16.96
N CYS A 132 5.69 3.63 16.74
CA CYS A 132 5.91 4.76 17.64
C CYS A 132 5.35 4.47 19.05
N VAL A 133 4.13 3.91 19.11
CA VAL A 133 3.49 3.51 20.37
C VAL A 133 4.31 2.43 21.11
N GLU A 134 4.85 1.44 20.42
CA GLU A 134 5.70 0.39 21.00
C GLU A 134 7.01 0.94 21.60
N ILE A 135 7.56 2.03 21.04
CA ILE A 135 8.78 2.67 21.56
C ILE A 135 8.48 3.48 22.83
N TRP A 136 7.44 4.30 22.83
CA TRP A 136 7.15 5.24 23.90
C TRP A 136 6.25 4.65 24.98
N LYS A 137 5.48 3.62 24.66
CA LYS A 137 4.53 2.91 25.54
C LYS A 137 3.59 3.84 26.32
N PRO A 138 2.97 4.86 25.70
CA PRO A 138 1.98 5.65 26.40
C PRO A 138 0.81 4.73 26.76
N ARG A 139 0.45 4.67 28.03
CA ARG A 139 -0.41 3.62 28.62
C ARG A 139 -1.69 3.36 27.82
N TYR A 140 -2.50 4.37 27.60
CA TYR A 140 -3.79 4.21 26.90
C TYR A 140 -3.65 3.76 25.45
N LEU A 141 -2.68 4.34 24.70
CA LEU A 141 -2.45 3.96 23.30
C LEU A 141 -1.84 2.57 23.20
N TYR A 142 -0.92 2.21 24.08
CA TYR A 142 -0.33 0.88 24.11
C TYR A 142 -1.40 -0.19 24.38
N GLU A 143 -2.26 0.01 25.39
CA GLU A 143 -3.38 -0.88 25.70
C GLU A 143 -4.37 -1.01 24.55
N SER A 144 -4.57 0.05 23.71
CA SER A 144 -5.46 0.00 22.55
C SER A 144 -4.98 -0.92 21.43
N PHE A 145 -3.70 -1.29 21.44
CA PHE A 145 -3.12 -2.27 20.49
C PHE A 145 -3.01 -3.68 21.08
N GLU A 146 -3.32 -3.89 22.35
CA GLU A 146 -3.19 -5.21 22.97
C GLU A 146 -4.33 -6.17 22.59
N GLY A 147 -4.00 -7.45 22.52
CA GLY A 147 -4.94 -8.54 22.34
C GLY A 147 -5.86 -8.35 21.12
N ARG A 148 -7.17 -8.40 21.34
CA ARG A 148 -8.19 -8.25 20.28
C ARG A 148 -8.41 -6.79 19.89
N ARG A 149 -7.97 -5.80 20.66
CA ARG A 149 -8.20 -4.37 20.41
C ARG A 149 -7.54 -3.90 19.10
N THR A 150 -6.44 -4.50 18.67
CA THR A 150 -5.82 -4.23 17.37
C THR A 150 -6.80 -4.38 16.20
N TYR A 151 -7.78 -5.31 16.30
CA TYR A 151 -8.74 -5.53 15.23
C TYR A 151 -9.69 -4.33 15.03
N TYR A 152 -9.94 -3.51 16.07
CA TYR A 152 -10.71 -2.27 15.90
C TYR A 152 -9.99 -1.28 15.00
N TRP A 153 -8.67 -1.15 15.15
CA TRP A 153 -7.84 -0.33 14.24
C TRP A 153 -7.89 -0.85 12.80
N LEU A 154 -7.78 -2.17 12.61
CA LEU A 154 -7.86 -2.79 11.28
C LEU A 154 -9.26 -2.65 10.68
N CYS A 155 -10.31 -2.77 11.50
CA CYS A 155 -11.68 -2.50 11.07
C CYS A 155 -11.84 -1.04 10.61
N GLY A 156 -11.23 -0.09 11.33
CA GLY A 156 -11.18 1.31 10.90
C GLY A 156 -10.57 1.48 9.50
N CYS A 157 -9.44 0.81 9.21
CA CYS A 157 -8.85 0.82 7.87
C CYS A 157 -9.78 0.19 6.82
N ALA A 158 -10.47 -0.90 7.15
CA ALA A 158 -11.41 -1.56 6.23
C ALA A 158 -12.64 -0.68 5.95
N VAL A 159 -13.22 -0.05 6.98
CA VAL A 159 -14.33 0.90 6.83
C VAL A 159 -13.90 2.11 6.00
N TYR A 160 -12.69 2.62 6.22
CA TYR A 160 -12.13 3.69 5.39
C TYR A 160 -11.97 3.28 3.92
N SER A 161 -11.50 2.07 3.66
CA SER A 161 -11.44 1.51 2.30
C SER A 161 -12.83 1.40 1.66
N LEU A 162 -13.84 0.93 2.43
CA LEU A 162 -15.22 0.83 1.96
C LEU A 162 -15.81 2.21 1.62
N PHE A 163 -15.46 3.25 2.39
CA PHE A 163 -15.82 4.63 2.05
C PHE A 163 -15.30 5.00 0.64
N PHE A 164 -14.07 4.62 0.28
CA PHE A 164 -13.54 4.86 -1.06
C PHE A 164 -14.27 4.05 -2.14
N VAL A 165 -14.64 2.78 -1.88
CA VAL A 165 -15.47 2.00 -2.82
C VAL A 165 -16.76 2.74 -3.15
N ILE A 166 -17.40 3.31 -2.13
CA ILE A 166 -18.73 3.92 -2.28
C ILE A 166 -18.62 5.30 -2.93
N TYR A 167 -17.82 6.20 -2.36
CA TYR A 167 -17.85 7.63 -2.67
C TYR A 167 -16.77 8.12 -3.64
N SER A 168 -15.68 7.35 -3.83
CA SER A 168 -14.67 7.72 -4.82
C SER A 168 -15.07 7.23 -6.21
N PRO A 169 -15.00 8.09 -7.26
CA PRO A 169 -15.10 7.61 -8.63
C PRO A 169 -14.01 6.61 -8.96
N GLY A 170 -14.26 5.74 -9.92
CA GLY A 170 -13.28 4.79 -10.43
C GLY A 170 -12.27 5.44 -11.36
N VAL A 171 -11.03 4.98 -11.30
CA VAL A 171 -10.04 5.32 -12.32
C VAL A 171 -10.19 4.38 -13.52
N THR A 172 -9.89 4.88 -14.71
CA THR A 172 -9.87 4.10 -15.95
C THR A 172 -8.47 4.09 -16.52
N PHE A 173 -8.11 3.00 -17.19
CA PHE A 173 -6.78 2.87 -17.80
C PHE A 173 -6.76 3.45 -19.22
N SER A 174 -5.66 4.10 -19.57
CA SER A 174 -5.38 4.55 -20.94
C SER A 174 -4.02 4.08 -21.41
N SER A 175 -4.00 3.24 -22.45
CA SER A 175 -2.77 2.77 -23.10
C SER A 175 -2.04 3.88 -23.86
N THR A 176 -2.67 5.02 -24.13
CA THR A 176 -2.00 6.16 -24.74
C THR A 176 -0.92 6.75 -23.82
N SER A 177 -1.12 6.64 -22.51
CA SER A 177 -0.22 7.11 -21.45
C SER A 177 0.30 6.01 -20.55
N TYR A 178 -0.18 4.77 -20.68
CA TYR A 178 0.11 3.61 -19.83
C TYR A 178 -0.13 3.88 -18.34
N ALA A 179 -1.24 4.58 -18.04
CA ALA A 179 -1.58 4.99 -16.68
C ALA A 179 -3.08 5.01 -16.45
N TYR A 180 -3.45 5.12 -15.17
CA TYR A 180 -4.83 5.29 -14.71
C TYR A 180 -5.17 6.76 -14.51
N PHE A 181 -6.36 7.16 -14.93
CA PHE A 181 -6.91 8.50 -14.76
C PHE A 181 -8.37 8.44 -14.32
N TYR A 182 -8.83 9.45 -13.61
CA TYR A 182 -10.26 9.64 -13.33
C TYR A 182 -11.02 10.10 -14.57
N ASP A 183 -10.35 10.85 -15.45
CA ASP A 183 -10.85 11.28 -16.74
C ASP A 183 -10.64 10.16 -17.79
N PRO A 184 -11.73 9.50 -18.25
CA PRO A 184 -11.64 8.38 -19.19
C PRO A 184 -11.13 8.79 -20.57
N TYR A 185 -11.18 10.08 -20.88
CA TYR A 185 -10.79 10.62 -22.19
C TYR A 185 -9.42 11.31 -22.18
N LYS A 186 -8.69 11.23 -21.04
CA LYS A 186 -7.40 11.91 -20.90
C LYS A 186 -6.40 11.48 -21.96
N ASN A 187 -5.80 12.47 -22.65
CA ASN A 187 -4.80 12.26 -23.70
C ASN A 187 -5.31 11.45 -24.92
N LEU A 188 -6.62 11.43 -25.18
CA LEU A 188 -7.20 10.88 -26.38
C LEU A 188 -7.44 11.99 -27.40
N PRO A 189 -6.95 11.85 -28.66
CA PRO A 189 -7.10 12.87 -29.70
C PRO A 189 -8.57 13.02 -30.12
N GLY A 190 -8.96 14.24 -30.48
CA GLY A 190 -10.32 14.54 -30.97
C GLY A 190 -11.39 14.71 -29.88
N LEU A 191 -11.00 14.60 -28.58
CA LEU A 191 -11.89 14.74 -27.44
C LEU A 191 -11.54 15.93 -26.52
N GLU A 192 -10.86 16.92 -27.09
CA GLU A 192 -10.40 18.13 -26.37
C GLU A 192 -11.56 19.04 -25.93
N PHE A 193 -12.74 18.91 -26.57
CA PHE A 193 -13.96 19.67 -26.28
C PHE A 193 -14.63 19.28 -24.95
N ILE A 194 -14.25 18.14 -24.35
CA ILE A 194 -14.85 17.64 -23.10
C ILE A 194 -14.30 18.45 -21.92
N ASP A 195 -15.20 18.99 -21.07
CA ASP A 195 -14.80 19.60 -19.80
C ASP A 195 -14.16 18.58 -18.85
N ARG A 196 -12.96 18.86 -18.39
CA ARG A 196 -12.16 17.99 -17.52
C ARG A 196 -12.38 18.22 -16.03
N ALA A 197 -12.99 19.35 -15.65
CA ALA A 197 -13.18 19.72 -14.25
C ALA A 197 -13.98 18.68 -13.42
N PRO A 198 -15.03 18.02 -13.95
CA PRO A 198 -15.82 17.04 -13.21
C PRO A 198 -15.04 15.75 -12.81
N TYR A 199 -13.89 15.49 -13.46
CA TYR A 199 -13.11 14.27 -13.23
C TYR A 199 -12.05 14.43 -12.14
N ILE A 200 -11.90 15.60 -11.54
CA ILE A 200 -10.96 15.79 -10.44
C ILE A 200 -11.50 15.14 -9.17
N ASN A 201 -10.84 14.10 -8.70
CA ASN A 201 -11.21 13.42 -7.46
C ASN A 201 -10.54 14.09 -6.24
N ARG A 202 -11.24 15.04 -5.64
CA ARG A 202 -10.75 15.75 -4.45
C ARG A 202 -10.58 14.85 -3.23
N ILE A 203 -11.43 13.83 -3.06
CA ILE A 203 -11.33 12.89 -1.93
C ILE A 203 -10.01 12.14 -2.00
N HIS A 204 -9.65 11.62 -3.16
CA HIS A 204 -8.38 10.92 -3.36
C HIS A 204 -7.18 11.87 -3.26
N ALA A 205 -7.29 13.09 -3.77
CA ALA A 205 -6.24 14.10 -3.64
C ALA A 205 -5.96 14.45 -2.16
N PHE A 206 -7.01 14.67 -1.36
CA PHE A 206 -6.83 14.87 0.08
C PHE A 206 -6.25 13.67 0.80
N HIS A 207 -6.64 12.45 0.42
CA HIS A 207 -6.04 11.23 0.96
C HIS A 207 -4.55 11.15 0.65
N ASN A 208 -4.16 11.34 -0.61
CA ASN A 208 -2.75 11.31 -1.01
C ASN A 208 -1.93 12.40 -0.33
N LEU A 209 -2.46 13.61 -0.23
CA LEU A 209 -1.82 14.70 0.52
C LEU A 209 -1.61 14.33 2.00
N PHE A 210 -2.63 13.71 2.63
CA PHE A 210 -2.51 13.20 3.99
C PHE A 210 -1.37 12.18 4.11
N ILE A 211 -1.27 11.21 3.20
CA ILE A 211 -0.20 10.19 3.18
C ILE A 211 1.17 10.85 3.00
N VAL A 212 1.28 11.80 2.06
CA VAL A 212 2.51 12.53 1.75
C VAL A 212 3.04 13.32 2.96
N VAL A 213 2.15 13.80 3.85
CA VAL A 213 2.54 14.56 5.04
C VAL A 213 2.74 13.64 6.25
N VAL A 214 1.78 12.77 6.54
CA VAL A 214 1.74 12.01 7.80
C VAL A 214 2.79 10.90 7.82
N LEU A 215 2.99 10.21 6.70
CA LEU A 215 3.90 9.07 6.67
C LEU A 215 5.36 9.48 6.91
N PRO A 216 5.93 10.48 6.21
CA PRO A 216 7.27 11.00 6.51
C PRO A 216 7.39 11.55 7.93
N THR A 217 6.35 12.22 8.44
CA THR A 217 6.34 12.76 9.81
C THR A 217 6.46 11.65 10.85
N LEU A 218 5.65 10.58 10.72
CA LEU A 218 5.72 9.43 11.62
C LEU A 218 7.07 8.72 11.55
N TYR A 219 7.65 8.55 10.37
CA TYR A 219 8.96 7.91 10.25
C TYR A 219 10.10 8.79 10.76
N THR A 220 10.04 10.10 10.53
CA THR A 220 10.99 11.05 11.13
C THR A 220 10.94 10.99 12.66
N PHE A 221 9.73 10.97 13.23
CA PHE A 221 9.53 10.81 14.66
C PHE A 221 10.03 9.46 15.16
N LEU A 222 9.77 8.38 14.44
CA LEU A 222 10.23 7.02 14.78
C LEU A 222 11.77 6.94 14.81
N ILE A 223 12.44 7.46 13.78
CA ILE A 223 13.89 7.49 13.66
C ILE A 223 14.51 8.35 14.77
N GLY A 224 13.97 9.55 14.97
CA GLY A 224 14.39 10.46 16.04
C GLY A 224 14.22 9.84 17.44
N SER A 225 13.10 9.14 17.67
CA SER A 225 12.84 8.43 18.93
C SER A 225 13.83 7.29 19.18
N LEU A 226 14.18 6.51 18.16
CA LEU A 226 15.15 5.44 18.26
C LEU A 226 16.56 5.99 18.56
N TRP A 227 16.94 7.08 17.89
CA TRP A 227 18.22 7.74 18.11
C TRP A 227 18.33 8.35 19.52
N TRP A 228 17.26 9.06 19.96
CA TRP A 228 17.19 9.65 21.29
C TRP A 228 17.32 8.60 22.40
N LYS A 229 16.52 7.54 22.37
CA LYS A 229 16.58 6.45 23.35
C LYS A 229 17.89 5.67 23.29
N GLY A 230 18.47 5.49 22.10
CA GLY A 230 19.79 4.90 21.95
C GLY A 230 20.89 5.71 22.67
N ARG A 231 20.86 7.04 22.55
CA ARG A 231 21.77 7.94 23.25
C ARG A 231 21.61 7.89 24.77
N GLN A 232 20.37 7.97 25.27
CA GLN A 232 20.11 7.91 26.71
C GLN A 232 20.58 6.61 27.34
N ALA A 233 20.48 5.49 26.62
CA ALA A 233 20.95 4.20 27.10
C ALA A 233 22.47 4.00 26.99
N GLY A 234 23.24 4.99 26.50
CA GLY A 234 24.69 4.86 26.24
C GLY A 234 25.02 3.77 25.21
N ARG A 235 24.07 3.30 24.45
CA ARG A 235 24.22 2.18 23.50
C ARG A 235 24.24 2.70 22.06
N LYS A 236 25.19 2.23 21.26
CA LYS A 236 25.14 2.41 19.81
C LYS A 236 23.86 1.78 19.25
N ILE A 237 23.28 2.42 18.22
CA ILE A 237 22.12 1.88 17.49
C ILE A 237 22.42 0.42 17.13
N SER A 238 21.55 -0.50 17.56
CA SER A 238 21.73 -1.91 17.26
C SER A 238 21.60 -2.13 15.74
N ARG A 239 22.30 -3.15 15.21
CA ARG A 239 22.17 -3.53 13.79
C ARG A 239 20.72 -3.78 13.39
N VAL A 240 19.90 -4.34 14.28
CA VAL A 240 18.47 -4.58 14.06
C VAL A 240 17.71 -3.26 13.90
N GLN A 241 17.96 -2.29 14.78
CA GLN A 241 17.33 -0.97 14.70
C GLN A 241 17.72 -0.23 13.41
N ALA A 242 19.02 -0.25 13.04
CA ALA A 242 19.49 0.37 11.80
C ALA A 242 18.79 -0.23 10.57
N VAL A 243 18.68 -1.54 10.53
CA VAL A 243 18.05 -2.25 9.42
C VAL A 243 16.53 -1.98 9.35
N MET A 244 15.82 -1.98 10.49
CA MET A 244 14.41 -1.59 10.54
C MET A 244 14.20 -0.14 10.08
N THR A 245 15.12 0.75 10.38
CA THR A 245 15.09 2.15 9.94
C THR A 245 15.22 2.27 8.43
N ILE A 246 16.19 1.54 7.85
CA ILE A 246 16.38 1.52 6.39
C ILE A 246 15.13 0.94 5.68
N GLN A 247 14.56 -0.13 6.21
CA GLN A 247 13.31 -0.70 5.70
C GLN A 247 12.19 0.32 5.71
N ALA A 248 11.98 0.97 6.85
CA ALA A 248 10.96 1.98 7.02
C ALA A 248 11.15 3.16 6.03
N PHE A 249 12.39 3.58 5.82
CA PHE A 249 12.72 4.63 4.86
C PHE A 249 12.30 4.28 3.43
N PHE A 250 12.63 3.09 2.94
CA PHE A 250 12.23 2.69 1.58
C PHE A 250 10.73 2.53 1.42
N LEU A 251 10.03 1.98 2.42
CA LEU A 251 8.56 1.90 2.41
C LEU A 251 7.94 3.29 2.33
N CYS A 252 8.40 4.21 3.17
CA CYS A 252 7.95 5.59 3.15
C CYS A 252 8.22 6.24 1.79
N LEU A 253 9.44 6.09 1.26
CA LEU A 253 9.85 6.69 0.00
C LEU A 253 8.97 6.23 -1.17
N PHE A 254 8.77 4.92 -1.34
CA PHE A 254 7.96 4.41 -2.44
C PHE A 254 6.48 4.79 -2.32
N THR A 255 5.92 4.72 -1.11
CA THR A 255 4.53 5.13 -0.87
C THR A 255 4.35 6.63 -1.10
N PHE A 256 5.30 7.45 -0.61
CA PHE A 256 5.33 8.90 -0.84
C PHE A 256 5.38 9.23 -2.34
N LEU A 257 6.33 8.63 -3.08
CA LEU A 257 6.47 8.87 -4.51
C LEU A 257 5.21 8.47 -5.29
N SER A 258 4.61 7.32 -4.95
CA SER A 258 3.35 6.89 -5.57
C SER A 258 2.24 7.90 -5.30
N ALA A 259 2.00 8.26 -4.03
CA ALA A 259 0.95 9.21 -3.66
C ALA A 259 1.16 10.57 -4.34
N PHE A 260 2.38 11.10 -4.29
CA PHE A 260 2.73 12.41 -4.85
C PHE A 260 2.54 12.48 -6.37
N ILE A 261 3.06 11.48 -7.11
CA ILE A 261 3.01 11.53 -8.58
C ILE A 261 1.60 11.27 -9.08
N TYR A 262 0.86 10.30 -8.50
CA TYR A 262 -0.54 10.07 -8.88
C TYR A 262 -1.43 11.28 -8.59
N ASP A 263 -1.17 12.01 -7.52
CA ASP A 263 -1.89 13.25 -7.23
C ASP A 263 -1.54 14.36 -8.23
N TYR A 264 -0.25 14.53 -8.51
CA TYR A 264 0.23 15.48 -9.51
C TYR A 264 -0.41 15.23 -10.90
N MET A 265 -0.55 13.96 -11.31
CA MET A 265 -1.15 13.56 -12.59
C MET A 265 -2.62 13.99 -12.77
N GLN A 266 -3.35 14.23 -11.70
CA GLN A 266 -4.73 14.72 -11.80
C GLN A 266 -4.78 16.14 -12.33
N PHE A 267 -3.80 16.96 -11.95
CA PHE A 267 -3.80 18.40 -12.22
C PHE A 267 -2.92 18.79 -13.40
N TRP A 268 -1.80 18.09 -13.61
CA TRP A 268 -0.80 18.42 -14.63
C TRP A 268 -0.49 17.24 -15.54
N PRO A 269 -0.17 17.51 -16.83
CA PRO A 269 0.30 16.47 -17.73
C PRO A 269 1.71 16.01 -17.34
N ILE A 270 1.97 14.72 -17.49
CA ILE A 270 3.31 14.16 -17.31
C ILE A 270 3.76 13.39 -18.56
N PRO A 271 5.07 13.34 -18.84
CA PRO A 271 5.61 12.51 -19.92
C PRO A 271 5.34 11.02 -19.71
N LYS A 272 5.15 10.27 -20.79
CA LYS A 272 4.92 8.79 -20.75
C LYS A 272 5.95 8.01 -19.92
N PRO A 273 7.26 8.28 -19.99
CA PRO A 273 8.24 7.56 -19.17
C PRO A 273 7.97 7.71 -17.66
N ILE A 274 7.48 8.87 -17.22
CA ILE A 274 7.15 9.10 -15.80
C ILE A 274 5.89 8.31 -15.43
N SER A 275 4.86 8.27 -16.28
CA SER A 275 3.65 7.48 -16.00
C SER A 275 3.93 5.98 -15.96
N ILE A 276 4.82 5.47 -16.80
CA ILE A 276 5.31 4.08 -16.72
C ILE A 276 6.08 3.87 -15.41
N GLY A 277 7.01 4.78 -15.11
CA GLY A 277 7.82 4.72 -13.89
C GLY A 277 7.00 4.71 -12.63
N VAL A 278 5.94 5.53 -12.54
CA VAL A 278 5.09 5.57 -11.34
C VAL A 278 4.30 4.28 -11.13
N ASN A 279 3.88 3.59 -12.19
CA ASN A 279 3.26 2.28 -12.04
C ASN A 279 4.24 1.23 -11.48
N ILE A 280 5.50 1.28 -11.91
CA ILE A 280 6.57 0.44 -11.35
C ILE A 280 6.81 0.81 -9.87
N VAL A 281 6.91 2.10 -9.54
CA VAL A 281 7.05 2.56 -8.14
C VAL A 281 5.87 2.10 -7.29
N TRP A 282 4.65 2.12 -7.82
CA TRP A 282 3.47 1.60 -7.14
C TRP A 282 3.57 0.09 -6.89
N GLN A 283 4.03 -0.71 -7.85
CA GLN A 283 4.31 -2.14 -7.62
C GLN A 283 5.39 -2.35 -6.55
N PHE A 284 6.47 -1.56 -6.56
CA PHE A 284 7.51 -1.62 -5.54
C PHE A 284 7.00 -1.22 -4.15
N SER A 285 6.15 -0.20 -4.04
CA SER A 285 5.58 0.21 -2.75
C SER A 285 4.76 -0.90 -2.09
N ASN A 286 4.09 -1.74 -2.90
CA ASN A 286 3.31 -2.86 -2.41
C ASN A 286 4.11 -4.18 -2.31
N GLY A 287 5.19 -4.36 -3.07
CA GLY A 287 5.94 -5.63 -3.10
C GLY A 287 7.18 -5.65 -2.21
N ALA A 288 7.87 -4.52 -2.08
CA ALA A 288 9.10 -4.41 -1.29
C ALA A 288 8.95 -4.85 0.18
N PRO A 289 7.80 -4.64 0.87
CA PRO A 289 7.63 -5.09 2.25
C PRO A 289 7.91 -6.58 2.43
N ALA A 290 7.40 -7.45 1.55
CA ALA A 290 7.61 -8.90 1.66
C ALA A 290 9.09 -9.29 1.52
N ILE A 291 9.78 -8.69 0.55
CA ILE A 291 11.22 -8.90 0.33
C ILE A 291 12.01 -8.45 1.57
N LEU A 292 11.65 -7.28 2.11
CA LEU A 292 12.27 -6.74 3.31
C LEU A 292 11.98 -7.61 4.55
N TYR A 293 10.79 -8.20 4.67
CA TYR A 293 10.50 -9.15 5.76
C TYR A 293 11.43 -10.36 5.70
N ILE A 294 11.65 -10.95 4.54
CA ILE A 294 12.58 -12.08 4.37
C ILE A 294 14.02 -11.64 4.62
N ALA A 295 14.45 -10.51 4.07
CA ALA A 295 15.83 -10.05 4.19
C ALA A 295 16.22 -9.68 5.62
N ILE A 296 15.30 -9.10 6.39
CA ILE A 296 15.58 -8.37 7.62
C ILE A 296 15.01 -9.05 8.86
N ASN A 297 13.78 -9.56 8.80
CA ASN A 297 13.13 -10.17 9.95
C ASN A 297 13.61 -11.62 10.10
N LYS A 298 14.52 -11.86 11.05
CA LYS A 298 15.08 -13.19 11.32
C LYS A 298 13.99 -14.24 11.58
N THR A 299 12.91 -13.87 12.27
CA THR A 299 11.80 -14.80 12.59
C THR A 299 11.08 -15.23 11.32
N ILE A 300 10.71 -14.27 10.47
CA ILE A 300 10.04 -14.57 9.19
C ILE A 300 11.00 -15.32 8.27
N ARG A 301 12.24 -14.87 8.11
CA ARG A 301 13.24 -15.53 7.27
C ARG A 301 13.47 -16.99 7.66
N ASN A 302 13.71 -17.25 8.95
CA ASN A 302 13.93 -18.61 9.43
C ASN A 302 12.69 -19.48 9.24
N GLY A 303 11.49 -18.92 9.44
CA GLY A 303 10.23 -19.61 9.16
C GLY A 303 10.05 -19.94 7.68
N VAL A 304 10.38 -18.99 6.79
CA VAL A 304 10.33 -19.20 5.33
C VAL A 304 11.34 -20.28 4.90
N LEU A 305 12.56 -20.22 5.40
CA LEU A 305 13.56 -21.26 5.12
C LEU A 305 13.12 -22.63 5.63
N ALA A 306 12.54 -22.71 6.84
CA ALA A 306 11.98 -23.96 7.36
C ALA A 306 10.83 -24.49 6.50
N LEU A 307 9.95 -23.59 6.03
CA LEU A 307 8.85 -23.94 5.12
C LEU A 307 9.38 -24.50 3.78
N LEU A 308 10.34 -23.83 3.17
CA LEU A 308 10.92 -24.24 1.89
C LEU A 308 11.72 -25.56 2.01
N LEU A 309 12.37 -25.79 3.14
CA LEU A 309 13.13 -27.03 3.43
C LEU A 309 12.27 -28.14 4.04
N ASN A 310 10.95 -27.98 4.05
CA ASN A 310 9.97 -28.91 4.64
C ASN A 310 10.29 -29.31 6.10
N ARG A 311 10.88 -28.39 6.87
CA ARG A 311 11.21 -28.57 8.29
C ARG A 311 10.06 -28.06 9.18
N LYS A 312 9.91 -28.63 10.39
CA LYS A 312 8.93 -28.10 11.36
C LYS A 312 9.23 -26.63 11.68
N ILE A 313 8.21 -25.80 11.54
CA ILE A 313 8.28 -24.39 11.95
C ILE A 313 8.16 -24.38 13.48
N ASN A 314 9.26 -24.21 14.19
CA ASN A 314 9.26 -24.19 15.64
C ASN A 314 8.62 -22.91 16.18
N ALA A 315 7.53 -23.05 16.94
CA ALA A 315 6.87 -21.98 17.66
C ALA A 315 7.75 -21.35 18.78
N GLU A 316 8.86 -21.99 19.14
CA GLU A 316 9.80 -21.55 20.19
C GLU A 316 10.52 -20.25 19.88
N THR A 317 10.63 -19.85 18.61
CA THR A 317 11.20 -18.55 18.23
C THR A 317 10.38 -17.38 18.75
N ALA A 318 9.09 -17.56 19.02
CA ALA A 318 8.20 -16.57 19.64
C ALA A 318 8.48 -16.39 21.14
N THR A 319 8.90 -17.44 21.83
CA THR A 319 9.18 -17.43 23.29
C THR A 319 10.49 -16.73 23.61
N SER A 320 11.50 -16.82 22.73
CA SER A 320 12.79 -16.10 22.87
C SER A 320 12.64 -14.58 22.79
N MET A 321 11.58 -14.05 22.15
CA MET A 321 11.28 -12.63 22.19
C MET A 321 10.71 -12.16 23.51
N ARG A 322 9.98 -13.03 24.23
CA ARG A 322 9.42 -12.71 25.56
C ARG A 322 10.54 -12.49 26.59
N THR A 323 11.58 -13.31 26.54
CA THR A 323 12.74 -13.17 27.44
C THR A 323 13.62 -11.95 27.13
N ARG A 324 13.70 -11.51 25.87
CA ARG A 324 14.47 -10.30 25.51
C ARG A 324 13.72 -8.99 25.69
N SER A 325 12.38 -8.98 25.66
CA SER A 325 11.55 -7.83 26.06
C SER A 325 11.35 -7.74 27.57
N ALA A 326 11.57 -8.82 28.30
CA ALA A 326 11.41 -8.93 29.75
C ALA A 326 12.69 -8.66 30.54
N ILE A 327 13.78 -8.20 29.90
CA ILE A 327 14.86 -7.52 30.64
C ILE A 327 14.36 -6.11 30.92
N GLN A 328 13.41 -6.02 31.86
CA GLN A 328 13.08 -4.81 32.58
C GLN A 328 14.33 -4.34 33.38
N PRO A 329 14.55 -3.02 33.48
CA PRO A 329 15.37 -2.51 34.56
C PRO A 329 14.68 -2.90 35.88
N SER A 330 15.45 -3.43 36.84
CA SER A 330 15.05 -3.64 38.22
C SER A 330 14.33 -2.39 38.77
N PRO A 331 13.29 -2.56 39.62
CA PRO A 331 12.71 -1.44 40.33
C PRO A 331 13.83 -0.74 41.10
N ILE A 332 13.92 0.57 40.97
CA ILE A 332 14.71 1.40 41.85
C ILE A 332 13.99 1.29 43.20
N GLU A 333 14.59 0.61 44.16
CA GLU A 333 14.18 0.70 45.55
C GLU A 333 14.18 2.19 45.96
N PRO A 334 13.14 2.69 46.62
CA PRO A 334 13.20 4.01 47.19
C PRO A 334 14.20 3.97 48.35
N ASP A 335 15.29 4.70 48.21
CA ASP A 335 16.18 5.00 49.32
C ASP A 335 15.37 5.63 50.44
N THR A 336 15.25 4.90 51.55
CA THR A 336 14.84 5.41 52.85
C THR A 336 15.92 6.38 53.29
N VAL A 337 15.61 7.68 53.19
CA VAL A 337 16.36 8.73 53.87
C VAL A 337 15.59 9.05 55.15
N LEU A 338 16.27 8.81 56.27
CA LEU A 338 16.01 9.34 57.58
C LEU A 338 15.99 10.87 57.61
#